data_d82e427fc08f2ea37bc3daba169f053c
#
_entry.id   d82e427fc08f2ea37bc3daba169f053c
#
_cell.length_a   1.000
_cell.length_b   1.000
_cell.length_c   1.000
_cell.angle_alpha   90.00
_cell.angle_beta   90.00
_cell.angle_gamma   90.00
#
_symmetry.space_group_name_H-M   'P 1'
#
loop_
_entity.id
_entity.type
_entity.pdbx_description
1 polymer ?
#
loop_
_entity_poly.entity_id
_entity_poly.type
_entity_poly.pdbx_seq_one_letter_code
_entity_poly.pdbx_strand_id
1 'polypeptide(L)'
;MCTLVLLRRPGHRWPVLIAANRDEMVDRPWDPPAAHWPDRPGVVAGRDRLAGGSWLGYNASGVVAAILNRTDSLGPAAGKRSRGELVLDALDHDDAGDAAAALAAIDPAAYRTFNLVIADNRDAYWLRSRDGRSPVEAVVMPAGLSMLTSANLNDTQNFRIAAYLPRFTEAPPPDPDAGDWSSWRSILGSRQSHPDAGPSGAMSIITDYGYGTVSSSLIALASPDAKVRQGVRDIWLFAKGRPDAADFAPVDLPA
;
A
#
# COMPACT_ATOMS: atom_id res chain seq x y z
N MET A 1 -2.44 -12.45 1.48
CA MET A 1 -1.63 -11.44 2.21
C MET A 1 -1.26 -10.34 1.24
N CYS A 2 -1.63 -9.10 1.52
CA CYS A 2 -1.35 -7.94 0.66
C CYS A 2 0.15 -7.76 0.41
N THR A 3 0.48 -7.09 -0.69
CA THR A 3 1.84 -6.72 -1.03
C THR A 3 1.91 -5.24 -1.34
N LEU A 4 2.97 -4.59 -0.91
CA LEU A 4 3.31 -3.23 -1.27
C LEU A 4 4.79 -3.17 -1.66
N VAL A 5 5.05 -2.53 -2.79
CA VAL A 5 6.39 -2.20 -3.29
C VAL A 5 6.47 -0.68 -3.37
N LEU A 6 7.54 -0.11 -2.84
CA LEU A 6 7.79 1.33 -2.84
C LEU A 6 9.21 1.60 -3.35
N LEU A 7 9.32 2.47 -4.34
CA LEU A 7 10.59 3.00 -4.83
C LEU A 7 10.73 4.45 -4.39
N ARG A 8 11.72 4.71 -3.51
CA ARG A 8 12.05 6.05 -3.03
C ARG A 8 13.29 6.58 -3.75
N ARG A 9 13.14 7.72 -4.44
CA ARG A 9 14.19 8.38 -5.22
C ARG A 9 14.28 9.87 -4.86
N PRO A 10 14.85 10.23 -3.70
CA PRO A 10 14.98 11.64 -3.31
C PRO A 10 15.62 12.48 -4.41
N GLY A 11 15.04 13.65 -4.68
CA GLY A 11 15.51 14.56 -5.74
C GLY A 11 15.05 14.21 -7.17
N HIS A 12 14.38 13.08 -7.37
CA HIS A 12 13.79 12.74 -8.67
C HIS A 12 12.50 13.52 -8.93
N ARG A 13 12.11 13.72 -10.21
CA ARG A 13 10.82 14.30 -10.60
C ARG A 13 9.62 13.53 -9.99
N TRP A 14 9.75 12.22 -9.88
CA TRP A 14 8.82 11.29 -9.22
C TRP A 14 9.54 10.62 -8.05
N PRO A 15 9.63 11.28 -6.87
CA PRO A 15 10.43 10.78 -5.76
C PRO A 15 9.88 9.52 -5.11
N VAL A 16 8.58 9.25 -5.23
CA VAL A 16 7.95 8.04 -4.69
C VAL A 16 7.06 7.40 -5.73
N LEU A 17 7.32 6.13 -6.00
CA LEU A 17 6.44 5.24 -6.78
C LEU A 17 5.99 4.09 -5.88
N ILE A 18 4.71 3.74 -5.95
CA ILE A 18 4.13 2.63 -5.18
C ILE A 18 3.38 1.70 -6.11
N ALA A 19 3.54 0.39 -5.87
CA ALA A 19 2.73 -0.66 -6.47
C ALA A 19 2.18 -1.55 -5.35
N ALA A 20 0.89 -1.84 -5.35
CA ALA A 20 0.26 -2.63 -4.31
C ALA A 20 -0.80 -3.58 -4.85
N ASN A 21 -0.83 -4.80 -4.31
CA ASN A 21 -1.92 -5.77 -4.49
C ASN A 21 -2.66 -5.95 -3.16
N ARG A 22 -3.98 -5.85 -3.19
CA ARG A 22 -4.85 -6.24 -2.09
C ARG A 22 -5.28 -7.69 -2.27
N ASP A 23 -4.91 -8.53 -1.33
CA ASP A 23 -5.33 -9.93 -1.27
C ASP A 23 -6.35 -10.09 -0.14
N GLU A 24 -7.54 -10.57 -0.48
CA GLU A 24 -8.67 -10.70 0.43
C GLU A 24 -9.60 -11.82 -0.03
N MET A 25 -10.59 -12.17 0.78
CA MET A 25 -11.71 -13.01 0.34
C MET A 25 -12.48 -12.28 -0.77
N VAL A 26 -12.76 -12.95 -1.88
CA VAL A 26 -13.42 -12.34 -3.06
C VAL A 26 -14.85 -11.91 -2.78
N ASP A 27 -15.50 -12.53 -1.80
CA ASP A 27 -16.86 -12.18 -1.36
C ASP A 27 -16.91 -11.06 -0.30
N ARG A 28 -15.74 -10.60 0.22
CA ARG A 28 -15.70 -9.47 1.15
C ARG A 28 -16.12 -8.18 0.43
N PRO A 29 -17.22 -7.51 0.86
CA PRO A 29 -17.70 -6.34 0.16
C PRO A 29 -16.79 -5.12 0.40
N TRP A 30 -16.46 -4.42 -0.68
CA TRP A 30 -15.62 -3.23 -0.67
C TRP A 30 -16.01 -2.27 -1.81
N ASP A 31 -15.63 -1.01 -1.69
CA ASP A 31 -15.78 0.00 -2.73
C ASP A 31 -14.40 0.45 -3.25
N PRO A 32 -14.29 0.77 -4.56
CA PRO A 32 -13.05 1.31 -5.13
C PRO A 32 -12.69 2.67 -4.52
N PRO A 33 -11.44 3.15 -4.71
CA PRO A 33 -11.04 4.46 -4.22
C PRO A 33 -11.96 5.58 -4.68
N ALA A 34 -12.49 6.33 -3.72
CA ALA A 34 -13.31 7.52 -3.89
C ALA A 34 -13.38 8.32 -2.57
N ALA A 35 -14.03 9.48 -2.57
CA ALA A 35 -14.32 10.28 -1.38
C ALA A 35 -15.51 9.68 -0.61
N HIS A 36 -15.25 8.66 0.20
CA HIS A 36 -16.30 7.91 0.92
C HIS A 36 -16.65 8.48 2.29
N TRP A 37 -15.83 9.35 2.86
CA TRP A 37 -15.99 9.88 4.22
C TRP A 37 -16.32 11.37 4.17
N PRO A 38 -17.60 11.76 4.43
CA PRO A 38 -18.02 13.17 4.38
C PRO A 38 -17.31 14.07 5.40
N ASP A 39 -16.86 13.50 6.51
CA ASP A 39 -16.08 14.16 7.56
C ASP A 39 -14.58 14.31 7.20
N ARG A 40 -14.13 13.71 6.10
CA ARG A 40 -12.76 13.76 5.55
C ARG A 40 -12.78 14.13 4.05
N PRO A 41 -13.23 15.33 3.68
CA PRO A 41 -13.49 15.69 2.26
C PRO A 41 -12.23 15.65 1.38
N GLY A 42 -11.04 15.75 1.96
CA GLY A 42 -9.76 15.64 1.24
C GLY A 42 -9.21 14.23 1.10
N VAL A 43 -9.95 13.19 1.54
CA VAL A 43 -9.48 11.80 1.53
C VAL A 43 -10.15 11.01 0.41
N VAL A 44 -9.32 10.41 -0.45
CA VAL A 44 -9.72 9.41 -1.45
C VAL A 44 -9.09 8.07 -1.09
N ALA A 45 -9.91 7.06 -0.83
CA ALA A 45 -9.44 5.75 -0.38
C ALA A 45 -10.41 4.63 -0.76
N GLY A 46 -9.91 3.40 -0.86
CA GLY A 46 -10.78 2.23 -0.96
C GLY A 46 -11.51 1.98 0.36
N ARG A 47 -12.80 1.65 0.33
CA ARG A 47 -13.60 1.42 1.54
C ARG A 47 -13.88 -0.07 1.76
N ASP A 48 -13.51 -0.58 2.92
CA ASP A 48 -13.98 -1.86 3.42
C ASP A 48 -15.40 -1.67 4.00
N ARG A 49 -16.41 -2.26 3.34
CA ARG A 49 -17.81 -2.05 3.72
C ARG A 49 -18.20 -2.75 5.03
N LEU A 50 -17.44 -3.77 5.44
CA LEU A 50 -17.70 -4.47 6.70
C LEU A 50 -17.08 -3.74 7.90
N ALA A 51 -15.83 -3.28 7.73
CA ALA A 51 -15.07 -2.68 8.84
C ALA A 51 -15.10 -1.14 8.83
N GLY A 52 -15.60 -0.51 7.76
CA GLY A 52 -15.74 0.94 7.64
C GLY A 52 -14.44 1.71 7.35
N GLY A 53 -13.27 1.07 7.47
CA GLY A 53 -11.96 1.67 7.22
C GLY A 53 -11.42 1.42 5.80
N SER A 54 -10.12 1.69 5.60
CA SER A 54 -9.44 1.55 4.33
C SER A 54 -8.24 0.60 4.39
N TRP A 55 -7.77 0.13 3.23
CA TRP A 55 -6.48 -0.57 3.09
C TRP A 55 -5.41 0.29 2.42
N LEU A 56 -5.82 1.29 1.62
CA LEU A 56 -4.95 2.22 0.89
C LEU A 56 -5.74 3.48 0.57
N GLY A 57 -5.14 4.63 0.84
CA GLY A 57 -5.73 5.92 0.56
C GLY A 57 -4.70 7.00 0.30
N TYR A 58 -5.20 8.14 -0.14
CA TYR A 58 -4.48 9.36 -0.49
C TYR A 58 -5.27 10.57 0.02
N ASN A 59 -4.59 11.62 0.46
CA ASN A 59 -5.23 12.88 0.88
C ASN A 59 -4.81 14.09 0.03
N ALA A 60 -5.51 15.21 0.17
CA ALA A 60 -5.24 16.45 -0.56
C ALA A 60 -3.83 17.02 -0.34
N SER A 61 -3.18 16.73 0.79
CA SER A 61 -1.80 17.14 1.07
C SER A 61 -0.75 16.24 0.38
N GLY A 62 -1.16 15.15 -0.26
CA GLY A 62 -0.29 14.22 -0.98
C GLY A 62 0.26 13.09 -0.12
N VAL A 63 -0.33 12.85 1.05
CA VAL A 63 0.01 11.70 1.90
C VAL A 63 -0.69 10.46 1.38
N VAL A 64 0.06 9.36 1.26
CA VAL A 64 -0.43 8.00 0.98
C VAL A 64 -0.27 7.16 2.23
N ALA A 65 -1.30 6.40 2.59
CA ALA A 65 -1.23 5.43 3.68
C ALA A 65 -1.76 4.07 3.23
N ALA A 66 -1.05 3.00 3.58
CA ALA A 66 -1.42 1.62 3.23
C ALA A 66 -1.17 0.65 4.39
N ILE A 67 -2.17 -0.17 4.72
CA ILE A 67 -2.12 -1.13 5.82
C ILE A 67 -2.05 -2.56 5.31
N LEU A 68 -1.16 -3.36 5.91
CA LEU A 68 -1.03 -4.78 5.63
C LEU A 68 -1.11 -5.58 6.94
N ASN A 69 -1.76 -6.72 6.88
CA ASN A 69 -1.77 -7.66 8.00
C ASN A 69 -0.39 -8.28 8.19
N ARG A 70 0.05 -8.48 9.42
CA ARG A 70 1.21 -9.33 9.71
C ARG A 70 0.82 -10.80 9.76
N THR A 71 1.83 -11.67 9.71
CA THR A 71 1.64 -13.11 9.88
C THR A 71 0.83 -13.39 11.15
N ASP A 72 -0.09 -14.35 11.09
CA ASP A 72 -0.98 -14.78 12.17
C ASP A 72 -1.94 -13.69 12.70
N SER A 73 -2.14 -12.61 11.95
CA SER A 73 -3.02 -11.51 12.35
C SER A 73 -4.21 -11.26 11.39
N LEU A 74 -4.58 -12.26 10.57
CA LEU A 74 -5.72 -12.13 9.67
C LEU A 74 -7.06 -12.05 10.41
N GLY A 75 -8.01 -11.33 9.83
CA GLY A 75 -9.38 -11.18 10.33
C GLY A 75 -9.52 -10.27 11.55
N PRO A 76 -10.76 -10.12 12.03
CA PRO A 76 -11.07 -9.37 13.26
C PRO A 76 -10.67 -10.17 14.50
N ALA A 77 -10.64 -9.50 15.66
CA ALA A 77 -10.50 -10.14 16.97
C ALA A 77 -11.36 -9.39 18.00
N ALA A 78 -11.91 -10.13 18.96
CA ALA A 78 -12.72 -9.55 20.03
C ALA A 78 -11.93 -8.48 20.80
N GLY A 79 -12.56 -7.33 21.07
CA GLY A 79 -11.94 -6.21 21.78
C GLY A 79 -10.87 -5.45 20.99
N LYS A 80 -10.69 -5.72 19.68
CA LYS A 80 -9.75 -5.00 18.82
C LYS A 80 -10.48 -4.12 17.82
N ARG A 81 -9.94 -2.92 17.60
CA ARG A 81 -10.37 -1.98 16.54
C ARG A 81 -9.94 -2.48 15.16
N SER A 82 -10.57 -1.96 14.12
CA SER A 82 -10.17 -2.21 12.74
C SER A 82 -8.86 -1.51 12.41
N ARG A 83 -7.89 -2.24 11.87
CA ARG A 83 -6.64 -1.63 11.37
C ARG A 83 -6.87 -0.67 10.21
N GLY A 84 -8.00 -0.80 9.49
CA GLY A 84 -8.36 0.11 8.41
C GLY A 84 -8.64 1.55 8.88
N GLU A 85 -8.90 1.77 10.17
CA GLU A 85 -8.99 3.10 10.77
C GLU A 85 -7.63 3.82 10.74
N LEU A 86 -6.52 3.09 10.95
CA LEU A 86 -5.17 3.65 10.95
C LEU A 86 -4.78 4.28 9.61
N VAL A 87 -5.34 3.80 8.50
CA VAL A 87 -5.16 4.44 7.19
C VAL A 87 -5.83 5.81 7.17
N LEU A 88 -7.06 5.90 7.67
CA LEU A 88 -7.80 7.15 7.71
C LEU A 88 -7.15 8.14 8.69
N ASP A 89 -6.76 7.66 9.87
CA ASP A 89 -6.07 8.48 10.87
C ASP A 89 -4.73 9.03 10.32
N ALA A 90 -3.98 8.25 9.54
CA ALA A 90 -2.76 8.74 8.87
C ALA A 90 -3.06 9.82 7.81
N LEU A 91 -4.19 9.70 7.10
CA LEU A 91 -4.62 10.64 6.07
C LEU A 91 -5.24 11.93 6.64
N ASP A 92 -5.43 12.05 7.96
CA ASP A 92 -5.81 13.28 8.63
C ASP A 92 -4.62 14.25 8.82
N HIS A 93 -3.39 13.86 8.44
CA HIS A 93 -2.17 14.66 8.55
C HIS A 93 -1.72 15.24 7.22
N ASP A 94 -1.02 16.37 7.27
CA ASP A 94 -0.55 17.11 6.09
C ASP A 94 0.78 16.59 5.53
N ASP A 95 1.54 15.81 6.29
CA ASP A 95 2.78 15.17 5.85
C ASP A 95 3.00 13.79 6.48
N ALA A 96 3.88 13.01 5.84
CA ALA A 96 4.15 11.63 6.25
C ALA A 96 4.89 11.54 7.60
N GLY A 97 5.68 12.56 7.97
CA GLY A 97 6.44 12.58 9.23
C GLY A 97 5.53 12.75 10.44
N ASP A 98 4.63 13.73 10.39
CA ASP A 98 3.64 13.98 11.45
C ASP A 98 2.67 12.80 11.59
N ALA A 99 2.20 12.26 10.47
CA ALA A 99 1.39 11.06 10.46
C ALA A 99 2.10 9.87 11.12
N ALA A 100 3.37 9.63 10.76
CA ALA A 100 4.15 8.54 11.32
C ALA A 100 4.40 8.72 12.83
N ALA A 101 4.67 9.94 13.29
CA ALA A 101 4.85 10.24 14.71
C ALA A 101 3.57 10.01 15.51
N ALA A 102 2.43 10.49 15.00
CA ALA A 102 1.13 10.30 15.64
C ALA A 102 0.74 8.82 15.73
N LEU A 103 0.91 8.07 14.64
CA LEU A 103 0.55 6.65 14.58
C LEU A 103 1.54 5.74 15.33
N ALA A 104 2.77 6.20 15.61
CA ALA A 104 3.70 5.51 16.50
C ALA A 104 3.29 5.61 17.98
N ALA A 105 2.54 6.65 18.35
CA ALA A 105 2.10 6.91 19.72
C ALA A 105 0.76 6.24 20.11
N ILE A 106 0.12 5.51 19.19
CA ILE A 106 -1.16 4.83 19.47
C ILE A 106 -0.99 3.68 20.47
N ASP A 107 -2.08 3.30 21.14
CA ASP A 107 -2.10 2.08 21.95
C ASP A 107 -1.99 0.83 21.07
N PRO A 108 -0.86 0.10 21.11
CA PRO A 108 -0.68 -1.11 20.31
C PRO A 108 -1.67 -2.22 20.68
N ALA A 109 -2.20 -2.19 21.92
CA ALA A 109 -3.17 -3.17 22.39
C ALA A 109 -4.55 -2.97 21.78
N ALA A 110 -4.85 -1.80 21.23
CA ALA A 110 -6.13 -1.54 20.56
C ALA A 110 -6.31 -2.30 19.24
N TYR A 111 -5.22 -2.76 18.62
CA TYR A 111 -5.24 -3.39 17.28
C TYR A 111 -4.59 -4.77 17.29
N ARG A 112 -4.92 -5.58 16.29
CA ARG A 112 -4.07 -6.72 15.91
C ARG A 112 -2.80 -6.20 15.24
N THR A 113 -1.73 -7.02 15.23
CA THR A 113 -0.45 -6.66 14.63
C THR A 113 -0.58 -6.26 13.16
N PHE A 114 0.20 -5.28 12.73
CA PHE A 114 0.13 -4.69 11.39
C PHE A 114 1.48 -4.20 10.89
N ASN A 115 1.55 -4.00 9.58
CA ASN A 115 2.50 -3.14 8.90
C ASN A 115 1.70 -1.98 8.29
N LEU A 116 2.13 -0.75 8.52
CA LEU A 116 1.54 0.45 7.93
C LEU A 116 2.65 1.21 7.19
N VAL A 117 2.42 1.55 5.94
CA VAL A 117 3.29 2.43 5.16
C VAL A 117 2.61 3.78 5.06
N ILE A 118 3.35 4.84 5.39
CA ILE A 118 2.93 6.23 5.23
C ILE A 118 4.00 6.93 4.40
N ALA A 119 3.61 7.57 3.31
CA ALA A 119 4.55 8.25 2.42
C ALA A 119 3.94 9.53 1.85
N ASP A 120 4.81 10.50 1.58
CA ASP A 120 4.53 11.65 0.74
C ASP A 120 5.63 11.80 -0.33
N ASN A 121 5.70 12.93 -1.00
CA ASN A 121 6.72 13.18 -2.02
C ASN A 121 8.11 13.56 -1.48
N ARG A 122 8.33 13.49 -0.18
CA ARG A 122 9.62 13.76 0.51
C ARG A 122 10.10 12.55 1.27
N ASP A 123 9.21 11.96 2.07
CA ASP A 123 9.54 10.93 3.04
C ASP A 123 8.62 9.71 2.94
N ALA A 124 9.11 8.59 3.44
CA ALA A 124 8.34 7.36 3.57
C ALA A 124 8.71 6.65 4.86
N TYR A 125 7.71 6.17 5.57
CA TYR A 125 7.85 5.48 6.86
C TYR A 125 7.16 4.12 6.81
N TRP A 126 7.80 3.14 7.45
CA TRP A 126 7.21 1.87 7.77
C TRP A 126 6.97 1.80 9.28
N LEU A 127 5.70 1.71 9.66
CA LEU A 127 5.29 1.48 11.04
C LEU A 127 4.93 0.01 11.22
N ARG A 128 5.39 -0.58 12.32
CA ARG A 128 5.07 -1.97 12.65
C ARG A 128 4.61 -2.15 14.08
N SER A 129 3.49 -2.86 14.26
CA SER A 129 3.08 -3.46 15.52
C SER A 129 3.43 -4.94 15.48
N ARG A 130 4.35 -5.40 16.35
CA ARG A 130 4.89 -6.78 16.29
C ARG A 130 4.09 -7.77 17.11
N ASP A 131 3.63 -7.38 18.27
CA ASP A 131 3.01 -8.26 19.27
C ASP A 131 1.72 -7.68 19.89
N GLY A 132 1.32 -6.47 19.49
CA GLY A 132 0.18 -5.77 20.05
C GLY A 132 0.35 -5.36 21.52
N ARG A 133 1.56 -5.26 22.02
CA ARG A 133 1.93 -4.87 23.39
C ARG A 133 3.07 -3.86 23.42
N SER A 134 4.14 -4.16 22.68
CA SER A 134 5.27 -3.23 22.52
C SER A 134 4.86 -2.00 21.71
N PRO A 135 5.46 -0.84 21.95
CA PRO A 135 5.20 0.37 21.16
C PRO A 135 5.29 0.11 19.66
N VAL A 136 4.48 0.83 18.89
CA VAL A 136 4.57 0.81 17.44
C VAL A 136 5.88 1.45 17.02
N GLU A 137 6.67 0.73 16.24
CA GLU A 137 7.96 1.23 15.75
C GLU A 137 7.76 1.92 14.42
N ALA A 138 8.22 3.17 14.29
CA ALA A 138 8.29 3.91 13.04
C ALA A 138 9.74 3.92 12.53
N VAL A 139 9.93 3.47 11.30
CA VAL A 139 11.24 3.36 10.65
C VAL A 139 11.19 4.12 9.32
N VAL A 140 12.15 5.01 9.09
CA VAL A 140 12.30 5.67 7.79
C VAL A 140 12.64 4.63 6.73
N MET A 141 11.89 4.60 5.65
CA MET A 141 12.17 3.71 4.53
C MET A 141 13.39 4.21 3.74
N PRO A 142 14.36 3.33 3.40
CA PRO A 142 15.57 3.75 2.70
C PRO A 142 15.25 4.26 1.28
N ALA A 143 16.20 5.02 0.70
CA ALA A 143 16.19 5.26 -0.73
C ALA A 143 16.38 3.95 -1.50
N GLY A 144 15.82 3.89 -2.70
CA GLY A 144 15.77 2.67 -3.51
C GLY A 144 14.48 1.90 -3.33
N LEU A 145 14.49 0.64 -3.74
CA LEU A 145 13.32 -0.23 -3.74
C LEU A 145 13.15 -0.93 -2.38
N SER A 146 11.93 -0.95 -1.92
CA SER A 146 11.51 -1.68 -0.72
C SER A 146 10.24 -2.49 -1.02
N MET A 147 10.14 -3.67 -0.42
CA MET A 147 8.97 -4.54 -0.55
C MET A 147 8.48 -4.99 0.82
N LEU A 148 7.17 -4.96 1.00
CA LEU A 148 6.49 -5.31 2.23
C LEU A 148 5.32 -6.26 1.96
N THR A 149 5.18 -7.25 2.84
CA THR A 149 4.07 -8.19 2.89
C THR A 149 3.58 -8.31 4.34
N SER A 150 3.26 -9.51 4.80
CA SER A 150 2.99 -9.79 6.21
C SER A 150 4.25 -9.91 7.08
N ALA A 151 5.43 -9.96 6.49
CA ALA A 151 6.73 -10.03 7.14
C ALA A 151 7.32 -8.63 7.43
N ASN A 152 8.58 -8.57 7.82
CA ASN A 152 9.30 -7.31 7.92
C ASN A 152 9.66 -6.76 6.53
N LEU A 153 10.03 -5.49 6.48
CA LEU A 153 10.48 -4.82 5.27
C LEU A 153 11.69 -5.57 4.67
N ASN A 154 11.61 -5.90 3.38
CA ASN A 154 12.66 -6.60 2.61
C ASN A 154 13.10 -7.96 3.21
N ASP A 155 12.25 -8.61 3.99
CA ASP A 155 12.55 -9.87 4.65
C ASP A 155 12.55 -11.05 3.65
N THR A 156 13.72 -11.44 3.21
CA THR A 156 13.91 -12.53 2.23
C THR A 156 13.64 -13.94 2.79
N GLN A 157 13.34 -14.08 4.09
CA GLN A 157 12.77 -15.32 4.61
C GLN A 157 11.31 -15.50 4.18
N ASN A 158 10.65 -14.42 3.77
CA ASN A 158 9.34 -14.50 3.14
C ASN A 158 9.49 -14.87 1.66
N PHE A 159 8.91 -15.99 1.23
CA PHE A 159 9.02 -16.52 -0.13
C PHE A 159 8.64 -15.50 -1.22
N ARG A 160 7.60 -14.69 -0.98
CA ARG A 160 7.17 -13.67 -1.95
C ARG A 160 8.21 -12.56 -2.08
N ILE A 161 8.73 -12.05 -0.97
CA ILE A 161 9.78 -11.03 -0.99
C ILE A 161 11.05 -11.59 -1.64
N ALA A 162 11.49 -12.80 -1.27
CA ALA A 162 12.66 -13.45 -1.86
C ALA A 162 12.54 -13.60 -3.39
N ALA A 163 11.34 -13.97 -3.88
CA ALA A 163 11.11 -14.19 -5.30
C ALA A 163 10.95 -12.90 -6.12
N TYR A 164 10.36 -11.86 -5.54
CA TYR A 164 9.91 -10.70 -6.33
C TYR A 164 10.70 -9.42 -6.08
N LEU A 165 11.30 -9.21 -4.91
CA LEU A 165 12.16 -8.05 -4.67
C LEU A 165 13.29 -7.93 -5.72
N PRO A 166 14.02 -9.02 -6.08
CA PRO A 166 15.02 -8.95 -7.16
C PRO A 166 14.42 -8.56 -8.51
N ARG A 167 13.24 -9.09 -8.85
CA ARG A 167 12.56 -8.78 -10.12
C ARG A 167 12.18 -7.31 -10.25
N PHE A 168 11.65 -6.71 -9.18
CA PHE A 168 11.36 -5.27 -9.15
C PHE A 168 12.64 -4.44 -9.19
N THR A 169 13.74 -4.92 -8.59
CA THR A 169 15.03 -4.23 -8.60
C THR A 169 15.67 -4.22 -9.99
N GLU A 170 15.54 -5.31 -10.75
CA GLU A 170 16.09 -5.47 -12.08
C GLU A 170 15.21 -4.83 -13.17
N ALA A 171 13.89 -4.74 -12.93
CA ALA A 171 12.96 -4.16 -13.88
C ALA A 171 13.16 -2.64 -14.02
N PRO A 172 13.00 -2.10 -15.23
CA PRO A 172 12.93 -0.65 -15.40
C PRO A 172 11.85 -0.07 -14.50
N PRO A 173 12.13 1.00 -13.73
CA PRO A 173 11.09 1.68 -12.98
C PRO A 173 10.04 2.27 -13.94
N PRO A 174 8.78 2.39 -13.52
CA PRO A 174 7.77 3.07 -14.32
C PRO A 174 8.17 4.48 -14.73
N ASP A 175 7.72 4.89 -15.91
CA ASP A 175 7.77 6.26 -16.38
C ASP A 175 6.37 6.89 -16.36
N PRO A 176 6.01 7.62 -15.28
CA PRO A 176 4.70 8.24 -15.19
C PRO A 176 4.45 9.35 -16.21
N ASP A 177 5.51 10.04 -16.70
CA ASP A 177 5.39 11.09 -17.72
C ASP A 177 4.99 10.47 -19.08
N ALA A 178 5.51 9.30 -19.41
CA ALA A 178 5.10 8.54 -20.58
C ALA A 178 3.84 7.67 -20.38
N GLY A 179 3.35 7.58 -19.15
CA GLY A 179 2.26 6.65 -18.80
C GLY A 179 2.67 5.18 -18.86
N ASP A 180 3.98 4.87 -18.86
CA ASP A 180 4.47 3.50 -18.94
C ASP A 180 4.66 2.88 -17.56
N TRP A 181 3.78 1.93 -17.26
CA TRP A 181 3.77 1.11 -16.06
C TRP A 181 3.96 -0.38 -16.36
N SER A 182 4.29 -0.73 -17.60
CA SER A 182 4.24 -2.09 -18.14
C SER A 182 5.07 -3.08 -17.34
N SER A 183 6.31 -2.70 -16.98
CA SER A 183 7.24 -3.53 -16.21
C SER A 183 6.65 -3.94 -14.85
N TRP A 184 6.17 -2.98 -14.08
CA TRP A 184 5.61 -3.23 -12.75
C TRP A 184 4.25 -3.93 -12.81
N ARG A 185 3.40 -3.57 -13.78
CA ARG A 185 2.12 -4.28 -14.02
C ARG A 185 2.35 -5.77 -14.30
N SER A 186 3.35 -6.08 -15.14
CA SER A 186 3.70 -7.47 -15.47
C SER A 186 4.12 -8.25 -14.21
N ILE A 187 4.93 -7.64 -13.33
CA ILE A 187 5.37 -8.30 -12.09
C ILE A 187 4.21 -8.44 -11.11
N LEU A 188 3.39 -7.39 -10.91
CA LEU A 188 2.18 -7.46 -10.06
C LEU A 188 1.23 -8.56 -10.50
N GLY A 189 1.10 -8.79 -11.82
CA GLY A 189 0.26 -9.81 -12.41
C GLY A 189 0.84 -11.23 -12.38
N SER A 190 2.08 -11.40 -11.92
CA SER A 190 2.75 -12.69 -11.94
C SER A 190 2.09 -13.69 -11.00
N ARG A 191 1.76 -14.87 -11.54
CA ARG A 191 1.19 -16.02 -10.81
C ARG A 191 2.24 -17.06 -10.44
N GLN A 192 3.51 -16.79 -10.71
CA GLN A 192 4.60 -17.68 -10.34
C GLN A 192 4.77 -17.69 -8.83
N SER A 193 4.96 -18.86 -8.27
CA SER A 193 5.20 -19.06 -6.83
C SER A 193 6.23 -20.14 -6.60
N HIS A 194 6.96 -20.02 -5.49
CA HIS A 194 7.82 -21.13 -5.05
C HIS A 194 6.91 -22.33 -4.67
N PRO A 195 7.28 -23.57 -5.02
CA PRO A 195 6.47 -24.75 -4.70
C PRO A 195 6.07 -24.84 -3.21
N ASP A 196 7.00 -24.57 -2.31
CA ASP A 196 6.78 -24.65 -0.85
C ASP A 196 5.88 -23.51 -0.32
N ALA A 197 5.73 -22.42 -1.06
CA ALA A 197 4.87 -21.30 -0.66
C ALA A 197 3.41 -21.48 -1.11
N GLY A 198 3.15 -22.40 -2.04
CA GLY A 198 1.84 -22.55 -2.65
C GLY A 198 1.37 -21.26 -3.34
N PRO A 199 0.07 -21.11 -3.62
CA PRO A 199 -0.47 -19.91 -4.30
C PRO A 199 -0.18 -18.61 -3.58
N SER A 200 -0.02 -18.62 -2.26
CA SER A 200 0.24 -17.44 -1.45
C SER A 200 1.62 -16.80 -1.70
N GLY A 201 2.54 -17.50 -2.34
CA GLY A 201 3.84 -16.97 -2.75
C GLY A 201 3.80 -16.12 -4.03
N ALA A 202 2.73 -16.17 -4.82
CA ALA A 202 2.57 -15.38 -6.04
C ALA A 202 2.24 -13.90 -5.74
N MET A 203 2.48 -13.02 -6.72
CA MET A 203 2.02 -11.62 -6.66
C MET A 203 0.51 -11.54 -6.92
N SER A 204 0.02 -12.21 -7.96
CA SER A 204 -1.41 -12.32 -8.27
C SER A 204 -1.91 -13.67 -7.77
N ILE A 205 -2.72 -13.67 -6.71
CA ILE A 205 -3.18 -14.89 -6.01
C ILE A 205 -4.54 -15.33 -6.55
N ILE A 206 -4.67 -16.63 -6.76
CA ILE A 206 -5.94 -17.32 -6.99
C ILE A 206 -5.93 -18.59 -6.13
N THR A 207 -6.99 -18.80 -5.36
CA THR A 207 -7.21 -20.04 -4.61
C THR A 207 -8.59 -20.59 -4.90
N ASP A 208 -8.79 -21.86 -4.63
CA ASP A 208 -10.06 -22.58 -4.77
C ASP A 208 -11.06 -22.29 -3.64
N TYR A 209 -10.59 -21.74 -2.52
CA TYR A 209 -11.43 -21.38 -1.37
C TYR A 209 -11.83 -19.88 -1.33
N GLY A 210 -11.69 -19.18 -2.46
CA GLY A 210 -12.19 -17.80 -2.62
C GLY A 210 -11.31 -16.71 -2.00
N TYR A 211 -10.05 -17.00 -1.67
CA TYR A 211 -9.06 -15.99 -1.30
C TYR A 211 -8.20 -15.64 -2.51
N GLY A 212 -7.96 -14.37 -2.77
CA GLY A 212 -7.15 -13.98 -3.91
C GLY A 212 -6.86 -12.49 -3.98
N THR A 213 -6.17 -12.09 -5.04
CA THR A 213 -5.93 -10.68 -5.34
C THR A 213 -7.21 -10.06 -5.89
N VAL A 214 -7.77 -9.09 -5.17
CA VAL A 214 -9.07 -8.47 -5.47
C VAL A 214 -8.95 -7.06 -6.04
N SER A 215 -7.83 -6.39 -5.86
CA SER A 215 -7.53 -5.10 -6.49
C SER A 215 -6.04 -4.81 -6.52
N SER A 216 -5.63 -3.86 -7.38
CA SER A 216 -4.25 -3.42 -7.51
C SER A 216 -4.18 -1.90 -7.67
N SER A 217 -3.09 -1.31 -7.21
CA SER A 217 -2.83 0.13 -7.28
C SER A 217 -1.43 0.41 -7.78
N LEU A 218 -1.30 1.47 -8.56
CA LEU A 218 -0.03 2.06 -8.99
C LEU A 218 -0.11 3.55 -8.69
N ILE A 219 0.83 4.08 -7.91
CA ILE A 219 0.84 5.48 -7.48
C ILE A 219 2.19 6.11 -7.81
N ALA A 220 2.16 7.35 -8.29
CA ALA A 220 3.34 8.19 -8.44
C ALA A 220 3.10 9.53 -7.75
N LEU A 221 3.98 9.90 -6.83
CA LEU A 221 3.95 11.20 -6.18
C LEU A 221 4.99 12.09 -6.87
N ALA A 222 4.54 13.25 -7.37
CA ALA A 222 5.38 14.23 -8.03
C ALA A 222 6.15 15.07 -7.01
N SER A 223 7.38 15.44 -7.34
CA SER A 223 8.18 16.32 -6.48
C SER A 223 7.51 17.68 -6.30
N PRO A 224 7.78 18.39 -5.18
CA PRO A 224 7.26 19.74 -4.98
C PRO A 224 7.60 20.69 -6.13
N ASP A 225 8.83 20.58 -6.65
CA ASP A 225 9.28 21.40 -7.79
C ASP A 225 8.48 21.11 -9.08
N ALA A 226 8.24 19.83 -9.39
CA ALA A 226 7.41 19.43 -10.54
C ALA A 226 5.95 19.91 -10.40
N LYS A 227 5.38 19.81 -9.19
CA LYS A 227 4.02 20.31 -8.91
C LYS A 227 3.93 21.82 -9.11
N VAL A 228 4.82 22.59 -8.46
CA VAL A 228 4.75 24.06 -8.42
C VAL A 228 5.13 24.69 -9.76
N ARG A 229 6.23 24.23 -10.39
CA ARG A 229 6.77 24.87 -11.61
C ARG A 229 6.22 24.34 -12.90
N GLN A 230 5.73 23.09 -12.91
CA GLN A 230 5.34 22.41 -14.15
C GLN A 230 3.90 21.95 -14.14
N GLY A 231 3.16 22.16 -13.04
CA GLY A 231 1.75 21.76 -12.91
C GLY A 231 1.53 20.24 -12.93
N VAL A 232 2.59 19.46 -12.61
CA VAL A 232 2.48 18.00 -12.55
C VAL A 232 1.62 17.59 -11.36
N ARG A 233 0.73 16.64 -11.58
CA ARG A 233 -0.13 16.09 -10.53
C ARG A 233 0.33 14.69 -10.13
N ASP A 234 0.01 14.29 -8.91
CA ASP A 234 0.14 12.92 -8.48
C ASP A 234 -0.77 12.02 -9.31
N ILE A 235 -0.38 10.78 -9.45
CA ILE A 235 -1.09 9.79 -10.25
C ILE A 235 -1.47 8.61 -9.35
N TRP A 236 -2.71 8.18 -9.40
CA TRP A 236 -3.15 6.90 -8.89
C TRP A 236 -3.93 6.16 -9.97
N LEU A 237 -3.43 5.00 -10.36
CA LEU A 237 -4.10 4.06 -11.25
C LEU A 237 -4.59 2.87 -10.43
N PHE A 238 -5.84 2.50 -10.61
CA PHE A 238 -6.50 1.45 -9.84
C PHE A 238 -7.11 0.40 -10.76
N ALA A 239 -6.85 -0.88 -10.47
CA ALA A 239 -7.49 -2.03 -11.11
C ALA A 239 -8.49 -2.67 -10.13
N LYS A 240 -9.77 -2.70 -10.51
CA LYS A 240 -10.83 -3.39 -9.78
C LYS A 240 -10.81 -4.88 -10.09
N GLY A 241 -9.77 -5.57 -9.64
CA GLY A 241 -9.51 -6.97 -9.90
C GLY A 241 -8.02 -7.29 -9.87
N ARG A 242 -7.70 -8.48 -10.31
CA ARG A 242 -6.30 -8.90 -10.46
C ARG A 242 -5.59 -8.12 -11.55
N PRO A 243 -4.32 -7.72 -11.35
CA PRO A 243 -3.57 -6.89 -12.32
C PRO A 243 -3.25 -7.61 -13.64
N ASP A 244 -3.37 -8.95 -13.68
CA ASP A 244 -3.24 -9.77 -14.89
C ASP A 244 -4.56 -9.91 -15.69
N ALA A 245 -5.69 -9.44 -15.14
CA ALA A 245 -7.02 -9.63 -15.73
C ALA A 245 -7.88 -8.37 -15.75
N ALA A 246 -7.53 -7.33 -15.01
CA ALA A 246 -8.29 -6.08 -14.95
C ALA A 246 -7.47 -4.90 -15.48
N ASP A 247 -8.16 -3.95 -16.12
CA ASP A 247 -7.54 -2.71 -16.57
C ASP A 247 -7.33 -1.76 -15.40
N PHE A 248 -6.24 -0.98 -15.50
CA PHE A 248 -5.97 0.11 -14.59
C PHE A 248 -6.60 1.40 -15.11
N ALA A 249 -7.44 2.02 -14.30
CA ALA A 249 -8.08 3.30 -14.58
C ALA A 249 -7.58 4.38 -13.62
N PRO A 250 -7.51 5.65 -14.05
CA PRO A 250 -7.19 6.76 -13.16
C PRO A 250 -8.19 6.89 -12.01
N VAL A 251 -7.69 7.22 -10.84
CA VAL A 251 -8.50 7.63 -9.68
C VAL A 251 -8.53 9.16 -9.63
N ASP A 252 -9.72 9.73 -9.44
CA ASP A 252 -9.86 11.17 -9.24
C ASP A 252 -9.29 11.54 -7.86
N LEU A 253 -8.15 12.23 -7.87
CA LEU A 253 -7.49 12.72 -6.66
C LEU A 253 -8.02 14.10 -6.28
N PRO A 254 -8.08 14.43 -4.97
CA PRO A 254 -8.42 15.76 -4.51
C PRO A 254 -7.41 16.79 -5.05
N ALA A 255 -7.90 18.02 -5.28
CA ALA A 255 -7.12 19.12 -5.83
C ALA A 255 -6.17 19.71 -4.78
#